data_75a28fa6cf27a8dc1e79ba7a1901bdef
#
_entry.id   75a28fa6cf27a8dc1e79ba7a1901bdef
#
_cell.length_a   1.000
_cell.length_b   1.000
_cell.length_c   1.000
_cell.angle_alpha   90.00
_cell.angle_beta   90.00
_cell.angle_gamma   90.00
#
_symmetry.space_group_name_H-M   'P 1'
#
loop_
_entity.id
_entity.type
_entity.pdbx_description
1 polymer ?
#
loop_
_entity_poly.entity_id
_entity_poly.type
_entity_poly.pdbx_seq_one_letter_code
_entity_poly.pdbx_strand_id
1 'polypeptide(L)'
;MALAGWYPDPGGKPGRYRYWDGESWSEVMTDDPADPPPGAGTGRRPTPDADHHHPGRTIGIAVLVLVIVVVSAVLIVRRTDNASSIGAPGAGASGWDDSSPLPSSPAGGSPSTSGSSGPPRTAVNCPAGRPDELSLHPNDGRIHGGRLSMAPIDGYSDPEPEYMLSWMWDTEGVSQVTEPGWQSIFAVGEIQRSDGFDSLRDAARSSLDCAKRTGWYLHLAGSKNIRDEATKVDGRDAWIVTAEIRDDSPRVRVDGDQLTFVVVDDGRDGAYSVWCGMVPLGDRTRLALSQRVLSGLKVRG
;
A
#
# COMPACT_ATOMS: atom_id res chain seq x y z
N MET A 1 -13.94 -1.44 -16.25
CA MET A 1 -15.26 -0.80 -15.95
C MET A 1 -16.21 -1.88 -15.51
N ALA A 2 -16.85 -1.73 -14.35
CA ALA A 2 -17.85 -2.69 -13.87
C ALA A 2 -19.06 -2.69 -14.83
N LEU A 3 -19.57 -3.88 -15.15
CA LEU A 3 -20.76 -4.02 -16.00
C LEU A 3 -21.99 -3.56 -15.24
N ALA A 4 -23.03 -3.10 -15.98
CA ALA A 4 -24.31 -2.78 -15.38
C ALA A 4 -24.92 -4.02 -14.70
N GLY A 5 -25.39 -3.88 -13.46
CA GLY A 5 -25.92 -5.00 -12.69
C GLY A 5 -26.23 -4.66 -11.25
N TRP A 6 -26.74 -5.67 -10.51
CA TRP A 6 -26.98 -5.58 -9.08
C TRP A 6 -25.72 -5.92 -8.31
N TYR A 7 -25.29 -5.04 -7.41
CA TYR A 7 -24.12 -5.22 -6.54
C TYR A 7 -24.51 -5.00 -5.08
N PRO A 8 -23.84 -5.63 -4.12
CA PRO A 8 -24.06 -5.35 -2.70
C PRO A 8 -23.98 -3.85 -2.43
N ASP A 9 -24.99 -3.29 -1.73
CA ASP A 9 -25.03 -1.86 -1.45
C ASP A 9 -23.88 -1.42 -0.54
N PRO A 10 -22.93 -0.59 -0.97
CA PRO A 10 -21.73 -0.24 -0.21
C PRO A 10 -22.01 0.57 1.07
N GLY A 11 -23.19 1.18 1.18
CA GLY A 11 -23.61 1.91 2.37
C GLY A 11 -24.79 1.26 3.11
N GLY A 12 -25.19 0.05 2.73
CA GLY A 12 -26.42 -0.58 3.15
C GLY A 12 -26.28 -1.68 4.19
N LYS A 13 -27.44 -2.24 4.57
CA LYS A 13 -27.51 -3.40 5.46
C LYS A 13 -27.10 -4.67 4.70
N PRO A 14 -26.52 -5.69 5.36
CA PRO A 14 -26.22 -6.97 4.74
C PRO A 14 -27.45 -7.57 4.03
N GLY A 15 -27.27 -8.10 2.80
CA GLY A 15 -28.31 -8.69 2.01
C GLY A 15 -29.13 -7.72 1.14
N ARG A 16 -28.75 -6.47 1.03
CA ARG A 16 -29.31 -5.51 0.08
C ARG A 16 -28.39 -5.26 -1.09
N TYR A 17 -28.99 -5.11 -2.28
CA TYR A 17 -28.30 -4.86 -3.53
C TYR A 17 -28.78 -3.53 -4.11
N ARG A 18 -27.84 -2.77 -4.72
CA ARG A 18 -28.08 -1.53 -5.46
C ARG A 18 -27.70 -1.73 -6.91
N TYR A 19 -28.47 -1.14 -7.81
CA TYR A 19 -28.20 -1.28 -9.23
C TYR A 19 -27.12 -0.27 -9.68
N TRP A 20 -26.11 -0.78 -10.37
CA TRP A 20 -25.09 -0.03 -11.10
C TRP A 20 -25.45 0.00 -12.58
N ASP A 21 -25.52 1.17 -13.22
CA ASP A 21 -25.89 1.31 -14.63
C ASP A 21 -24.72 1.29 -15.61
N GLY A 22 -23.49 1.20 -15.11
CA GLY A 22 -22.23 1.31 -15.86
C GLY A 22 -21.48 2.62 -15.61
N GLU A 23 -22.17 3.67 -15.09
CA GLU A 23 -21.59 4.98 -14.82
C GLU A 23 -21.92 5.50 -13.42
N SER A 24 -23.07 5.12 -12.85
CA SER A 24 -23.56 5.62 -11.57
C SER A 24 -24.38 4.60 -10.79
N TRP A 25 -24.43 4.76 -9.46
CA TRP A 25 -25.32 3.99 -8.60
C TRP A 25 -26.74 4.53 -8.64
N SER A 26 -27.71 3.66 -8.94
CA SER A 26 -29.12 4.03 -8.89
C SER A 26 -29.63 4.14 -7.44
N GLU A 27 -30.76 4.81 -7.25
CA GLU A 27 -31.44 4.83 -5.95
C GLU A 27 -32.29 3.55 -5.70
N VAL A 28 -32.40 2.69 -6.71
CA VAL A 28 -33.19 1.45 -6.63
C VAL A 28 -32.38 0.38 -5.90
N MET A 29 -33.01 -0.23 -4.91
CA MET A 29 -32.43 -1.31 -4.12
C MET A 29 -33.36 -2.52 -4.17
N THR A 30 -32.76 -3.73 -4.07
CA THR A 30 -33.48 -5.00 -3.98
C THR A 30 -32.83 -5.89 -2.91
N ASP A 31 -33.58 -6.87 -2.45
CA ASP A 31 -33.08 -7.95 -1.61
C ASP A 31 -32.73 -9.20 -2.45
N ASP A 32 -33.03 -9.19 -3.75
CA ASP A 32 -32.74 -10.30 -4.69
C ASP A 32 -31.89 -9.79 -5.88
N PRO A 33 -30.61 -10.21 -6.00
CA PRO A 33 -29.74 -9.81 -7.11
C PRO A 33 -30.17 -10.38 -8.48
N ALA A 34 -31.16 -11.30 -8.52
CA ALA A 34 -31.73 -11.83 -9.75
C ALA A 34 -32.89 -11.00 -10.28
N ASP A 35 -33.30 -9.94 -9.58
CA ASP A 35 -34.35 -9.05 -10.05
C ASP A 35 -34.01 -8.40 -11.40
N PRO A 36 -35.01 -8.15 -12.26
CA PRO A 36 -34.77 -7.45 -13.53
C PRO A 36 -34.22 -6.04 -13.28
N PRO A 37 -33.35 -5.54 -14.17
CA PRO A 37 -32.79 -4.20 -14.04
C PRO A 37 -33.88 -3.13 -13.96
N PRO A 38 -33.69 -2.05 -13.19
CA PRO A 38 -34.62 -0.93 -13.16
C PRO A 38 -34.83 -0.37 -14.56
N GLY A 39 -36.08 -0.36 -15.05
CA GLY A 39 -36.44 0.08 -16.40
C GLY A 39 -36.69 -1.03 -17.42
N ALA A 40 -36.52 -2.30 -17.10
CA ALA A 40 -36.84 -3.44 -17.99
C ALA A 40 -38.31 -3.85 -17.99
N GLY A 41 -39.23 -3.03 -17.44
CA GLY A 41 -40.67 -3.28 -17.40
C GLY A 41 -41.40 -2.68 -18.60
N THR A 42 -41.87 -3.54 -19.51
CA THR A 42 -42.96 -3.40 -20.50
C THR A 42 -43.27 -2.00 -21.02
N GLY A 43 -43.00 -1.82 -22.31
CA GLY A 43 -43.23 -0.64 -23.09
C GLY A 43 -44.59 0.03 -22.88
N ARG A 44 -44.54 1.21 -22.32
CA ARG A 44 -45.50 2.25 -22.58
C ARG A 44 -44.74 3.57 -22.72
N ARG A 45 -44.62 4.01 -23.98
CA ARG A 45 -44.06 5.31 -24.35
C ARG A 45 -44.89 6.39 -23.68
N PRO A 46 -44.38 7.26 -22.83
CA PRO A 46 -45.05 8.48 -22.44
C PRO A 46 -44.80 9.53 -23.51
N THR A 47 -45.88 10.15 -23.98
CA THR A 47 -45.90 11.41 -24.75
C THR A 47 -45.21 12.51 -23.94
N PRO A 48 -44.59 13.51 -24.59
CA PRO A 48 -43.96 14.61 -23.91
C PRO A 48 -45.01 15.63 -23.46
N ASP A 49 -45.23 15.73 -22.17
CA ASP A 49 -45.99 16.83 -21.57
C ASP A 49 -45.11 17.58 -20.57
N ALA A 50 -44.92 18.85 -20.93
CA ALA A 50 -44.78 20.07 -20.15
C ALA A 50 -44.12 20.04 -18.76
N ASP A 51 -43.04 20.79 -18.70
CA ASP A 51 -42.57 21.68 -17.61
C ASP A 51 -43.27 21.58 -16.24
N HIS A 52 -42.61 20.92 -15.30
CA HIS A 52 -42.72 21.31 -13.92
C HIS A 52 -41.31 21.51 -13.32
N HIS A 53 -40.90 22.77 -13.32
CA HIS A 53 -39.78 23.25 -12.51
C HIS A 53 -40.06 22.99 -11.01
N HIS A 54 -39.34 22.07 -10.38
CA HIS A 54 -39.32 21.96 -8.93
C HIS A 54 -38.20 22.84 -8.39
N PRO A 55 -38.47 23.97 -7.71
CA PRO A 55 -37.45 24.89 -7.20
C PRO A 55 -36.69 24.36 -5.98
N GLY A 56 -37.01 23.17 -5.45
CA GLY A 56 -36.37 22.62 -4.24
C GLY A 56 -35.03 21.93 -4.46
N ARG A 57 -34.70 21.55 -5.69
CA ARG A 57 -33.48 20.73 -5.96
C ARG A 57 -32.21 21.56 -6.08
N THR A 58 -32.32 22.81 -6.53
CA THR A 58 -31.20 23.75 -6.63
C THR A 58 -30.78 24.32 -5.29
N ILE A 59 -31.69 24.46 -4.33
CA ILE A 59 -31.42 24.97 -2.98
C ILE A 59 -30.60 23.91 -2.19
N GLY A 60 -30.91 22.62 -2.31
CA GLY A 60 -30.20 21.54 -1.63
C GLY A 60 -28.72 21.42 -2.05
N ILE A 61 -28.43 21.57 -3.33
CA ILE A 61 -27.06 21.51 -3.86
C ILE A 61 -26.26 22.74 -3.40
N ALA A 62 -26.86 23.93 -3.42
CA ALA A 62 -26.21 25.16 -2.97
C ALA A 62 -25.85 25.12 -1.47
N VAL A 63 -26.75 24.57 -0.64
CA VAL A 63 -26.49 24.41 0.79
C VAL A 63 -25.38 23.37 1.05
N LEU A 64 -25.37 22.27 0.32
CA LEU A 64 -24.32 21.25 0.44
C LEU A 64 -22.93 21.81 0.08
N VAL A 65 -22.83 22.54 -1.03
CA VAL A 65 -21.59 23.19 -1.46
C VAL A 65 -21.12 24.21 -0.42
N LEU A 66 -22.03 25.01 0.12
CA LEU A 66 -21.70 25.99 1.17
C LEU A 66 -21.17 25.31 2.43
N VAL A 67 -21.77 24.22 2.86
CA VAL A 67 -21.31 23.44 4.05
C VAL A 67 -19.91 22.86 3.80
N ILE A 68 -19.65 22.30 2.62
CA ILE A 68 -18.31 21.78 2.27
C ILE A 68 -17.26 22.90 2.29
N VAL A 69 -17.57 24.07 1.73
CA VAL A 69 -16.64 25.21 1.73
C VAL A 69 -16.36 25.71 3.15
N VAL A 70 -17.40 25.82 3.99
CA VAL A 70 -17.23 26.24 5.39
C VAL A 70 -16.42 25.23 6.20
N VAL A 71 -16.68 23.93 6.06
CA VAL A 71 -15.91 22.87 6.73
C VAL A 71 -14.46 22.88 6.27
N SER A 72 -14.20 23.04 4.98
CA SER A 72 -12.85 23.13 4.43
C SER A 72 -12.11 24.36 4.96
N ALA A 73 -12.76 25.51 5.04
CA ALA A 73 -12.18 26.74 5.59
C ALA A 73 -11.84 26.60 7.09
N VAL A 74 -12.72 25.99 7.87
CA VAL A 74 -12.48 25.73 9.31
C VAL A 74 -11.31 24.75 9.52
N LEU A 75 -11.18 23.72 8.67
CA LEU A 75 -10.06 22.79 8.75
C LEU A 75 -8.72 23.46 8.36
N ILE A 76 -8.72 24.37 7.39
CA ILE A 76 -7.54 25.14 7.01
C ILE A 76 -7.12 26.08 8.14
N VAL A 77 -8.07 26.82 8.73
CA VAL A 77 -7.78 27.73 9.85
C VAL A 77 -7.23 26.98 11.07
N ARG A 78 -7.80 25.82 11.41
CA ARG A 78 -7.29 24.99 12.53
C ARG A 78 -5.89 24.41 12.24
N ARG A 79 -5.51 24.19 10.97
CA ARG A 79 -4.15 23.78 10.62
C ARG A 79 -3.14 24.91 10.73
N THR A 80 -3.54 26.17 10.47
CA THR A 80 -2.67 27.33 10.60
C THR A 80 -2.46 27.73 12.06
N ASP A 81 -3.45 27.53 12.95
CA ASP A 81 -3.30 27.82 14.38
C ASP A 81 -2.35 26.84 15.11
N ASN A 82 -2.16 25.62 14.59
CA ASN A 82 -1.21 24.65 15.13
C ASN A 82 0.24 24.85 14.61
N ALA A 83 0.46 25.76 13.67
CA ALA A 83 1.79 26.06 13.12
C ALA A 83 2.50 27.26 13.76
N SER A 84 1.88 27.93 14.73
CA SER A 84 2.38 29.19 15.32
C SER A 84 2.88 29.08 16.75
N SER A 85 3.54 27.98 17.12
CA SER A 85 4.26 27.90 18.40
C SER A 85 5.70 27.40 18.22
N ILE A 86 6.48 28.12 17.40
CA ILE A 86 7.94 28.04 17.46
C ILE A 86 8.40 29.29 18.21
N GLY A 87 8.65 29.12 19.51
CA GLY A 87 9.23 30.12 20.36
C GLY A 87 10.65 30.46 19.92
N ALA A 88 10.96 31.75 19.89
CA ALA A 88 12.25 32.32 19.62
C ALA A 88 13.32 31.91 20.66
N PRO A 89 14.59 31.82 20.32
CA PRO A 89 15.66 31.43 21.23
C PRO A 89 16.00 32.57 22.19
N GLY A 90 15.83 32.31 23.47
CA GLY A 90 16.37 33.16 24.55
C GLY A 90 17.86 32.91 24.71
N ALA A 91 18.63 33.95 24.58
CA ALA A 91 20.05 33.99 24.95
C ALA A 91 20.21 34.03 26.47
N GLY A 92 21.22 33.32 26.98
CA GLY A 92 21.76 33.68 28.26
C GLY A 92 22.29 32.56 29.12
N ALA A 93 23.58 32.65 29.32
CA ALA A 93 24.34 32.36 30.52
C ALA A 93 25.15 31.06 30.60
N SER A 94 26.41 31.28 30.37
CA SER A 94 27.60 30.53 30.80
C SER A 94 27.55 30.07 32.26
N GLY A 95 27.98 28.86 32.48
CA GLY A 95 28.36 28.32 33.79
C GLY A 95 29.41 27.26 33.61
N TRP A 96 30.64 27.61 33.83
CA TRP A 96 31.79 26.72 33.98
C TRP A 96 31.64 25.97 35.29
N ASP A 97 31.87 24.67 35.31
CA ASP A 97 32.63 24.09 36.42
C ASP A 97 33.37 22.83 35.96
N ASP A 98 34.63 22.86 36.28
CA ASP A 98 35.71 21.92 36.08
C ASP A 98 35.79 21.02 37.32
N SER A 99 35.82 19.71 37.16
CA SER A 99 36.50 18.83 38.12
C SER A 99 36.48 17.35 37.66
N SER A 100 37.57 16.90 37.10
CA SER A 100 38.01 15.50 37.16
C SER A 100 38.42 15.12 38.57
N PRO A 101 38.41 13.85 39.03
CA PRO A 101 39.44 12.92 38.60
C PRO A 101 39.04 11.43 38.45
N LEU A 102 39.80 10.74 37.62
CA LEU A 102 40.04 9.29 37.67
C LEU A 102 40.66 8.85 39.02
N PRO A 103 40.54 7.58 39.53
CA PRO A 103 41.26 6.50 38.89
C PRO A 103 40.72 5.05 39.08
N SER A 104 41.30 4.14 38.30
CA SER A 104 41.73 2.75 38.64
C SER A 104 40.71 1.60 38.50
N SER A 105 41.04 0.72 37.54
CA SER A 105 40.64 -0.68 37.43
C SER A 105 41.21 -1.54 38.61
N PRO A 106 40.69 -2.76 38.89
CA PRO A 106 41.12 -3.88 38.05
C PRO A 106 40.10 -5.02 37.77
N ALA A 107 40.30 -5.63 36.64
CA ALA A 107 40.23 -7.04 36.27
C ALA A 107 39.17 -7.97 36.88
N GLY A 108 38.37 -8.56 35.98
CA GLY A 108 37.59 -9.78 36.21
C GLY A 108 36.93 -10.17 34.90
N GLY A 109 37.56 -11.06 34.13
CA GLY A 109 37.05 -11.49 32.82
C GLY A 109 35.92 -12.49 32.93
N SER A 110 35.06 -12.46 31.90
CA SER A 110 34.34 -13.63 31.34
C SER A 110 33.48 -13.26 30.17
N PRO A 111 33.06 -14.16 29.28
CA PRO A 111 33.22 -14.02 27.85
C PRO A 111 32.13 -13.24 27.17
N SER A 112 32.56 -12.36 26.31
CA SER A 112 31.69 -11.61 25.40
C SER A 112 31.10 -12.54 24.36
N THR A 113 29.79 -12.77 24.42
CA THR A 113 29.01 -13.12 23.27
C THR A 113 28.99 -11.88 22.37
N SER A 114 29.77 -11.93 21.32
CA SER A 114 29.78 -10.89 20.27
C SER A 114 28.49 -10.92 19.53
N GLY A 115 27.46 -10.22 20.05
CA GLY A 115 26.36 -9.73 19.27
C GLY A 115 26.89 -8.59 18.39
N SER A 116 27.01 -8.84 17.08
CA SER A 116 27.36 -7.83 16.11
C SER A 116 26.27 -6.73 16.14
N SER A 117 26.49 -5.74 16.97
CA SER A 117 25.71 -4.50 16.95
C SER A 117 26.22 -3.70 15.75
N GLY A 118 25.58 -3.87 14.60
CA GLY A 118 25.73 -2.94 13.49
C GLY A 118 25.33 -1.51 13.94
N PRO A 119 25.84 -0.48 13.30
CA PRO A 119 25.53 0.90 13.65
C PRO A 119 24.00 1.10 13.72
N PRO A 120 23.50 1.96 14.63
CA PRO A 120 22.07 2.22 14.75
C PRO A 120 21.54 2.66 13.39
N ARG A 121 20.57 1.91 12.84
CA ARG A 121 19.95 2.26 11.56
C ARG A 121 19.23 3.56 11.74
N THR A 122 19.64 4.58 10.99
CA THR A 122 18.87 5.80 10.81
C THR A 122 17.48 5.39 10.33
N ALA A 123 16.44 5.94 10.95
CA ALA A 123 15.08 5.63 10.56
C ALA A 123 14.92 5.96 9.06
N VAL A 124 14.65 4.96 8.23
CA VAL A 124 14.46 5.15 6.80
C VAL A 124 13.25 6.05 6.61
N ASN A 125 13.48 7.21 6.00
CA ASN A 125 12.38 8.05 5.54
C ASN A 125 11.89 7.43 4.22
N CYS A 126 10.63 6.93 4.20
CA CYS A 126 10.08 6.36 2.98
C CYS A 126 9.90 7.49 1.95
N PRO A 127 10.60 7.45 0.82
CA PRO A 127 10.45 8.48 -0.20
C PRO A 127 9.04 8.44 -0.80
N ALA A 128 8.64 9.51 -1.46
CA ALA A 128 7.42 9.53 -2.25
C ALA A 128 7.74 9.04 -3.66
N GLY A 129 7.21 7.89 -4.05
CA GLY A 129 7.23 7.37 -5.41
C GLY A 129 6.00 7.81 -6.20
N ARG A 130 5.86 7.24 -7.39
CA ARG A 130 4.68 7.37 -8.27
C ARG A 130 4.34 6.00 -8.85
N PRO A 131 3.59 5.18 -8.13
CA PRO A 131 3.25 3.82 -8.56
C PRO A 131 2.57 3.77 -9.93
N ASP A 132 1.78 4.79 -10.26
CA ASP A 132 1.01 4.94 -11.50
C ASP A 132 1.78 5.60 -12.65
N GLU A 133 3.02 6.01 -12.46
CA GLU A 133 3.89 6.49 -13.55
C GLU A 133 4.47 5.29 -14.30
N LEU A 134 3.64 4.70 -15.16
CA LEU A 134 3.98 3.46 -15.87
C LEU A 134 4.93 3.73 -17.05
N SER A 135 5.94 2.89 -17.18
CA SER A 135 6.81 2.82 -18.35
C SER A 135 6.16 2.02 -19.48
N LEU A 136 6.70 2.14 -20.69
CA LEU A 136 6.28 1.29 -21.79
C LEU A 136 6.84 -0.13 -21.61
N HIS A 137 5.95 -1.09 -21.46
CA HIS A 137 6.26 -2.51 -21.33
C HIS A 137 5.87 -3.33 -22.56
N PRO A 138 6.48 -4.51 -22.78
CA PRO A 138 6.04 -5.44 -23.79
C PRO A 138 4.60 -5.90 -23.54
N ASN A 139 3.82 -6.02 -24.62
CA ASN A 139 2.50 -6.65 -24.56
C ASN A 139 2.65 -8.17 -24.81
N ASP A 140 3.21 -8.88 -23.86
CA ASP A 140 3.53 -10.31 -23.94
C ASP A 140 2.66 -11.17 -23.00
N GLY A 141 1.63 -10.56 -22.41
CA GLY A 141 0.73 -11.22 -21.47
C GLY A 141 1.31 -11.45 -20.08
N ARG A 142 2.44 -10.81 -19.76
CA ARG A 142 3.03 -10.80 -18.43
C ARG A 142 2.70 -9.49 -17.70
N ILE A 143 2.85 -9.49 -16.41
CA ILE A 143 2.71 -8.33 -15.54
C ILE A 143 4.10 -7.71 -15.38
N HIS A 144 4.25 -6.43 -15.66
CA HIS A 144 5.54 -5.75 -15.73
C HIS A 144 5.66 -4.61 -14.73
N GLY A 145 6.89 -4.36 -14.25
CA GLY A 145 7.24 -3.19 -13.45
C GLY A 145 8.76 -3.06 -13.36
N GLY A 146 9.29 -1.88 -13.65
CA GLY A 146 10.71 -1.69 -13.87
C GLY A 146 11.22 -2.58 -15.00
N ARG A 147 12.21 -3.42 -14.72
CA ARG A 147 12.67 -4.47 -15.64
C ARG A 147 12.26 -5.88 -15.22
N LEU A 148 11.44 -6.01 -14.17
CA LEU A 148 10.88 -7.30 -13.79
C LEU A 148 9.57 -7.59 -14.51
N SER A 149 9.30 -8.88 -14.66
CA SER A 149 7.97 -9.35 -15.03
C SER A 149 7.62 -10.66 -14.31
N MET A 150 6.33 -10.83 -14.02
CA MET A 150 5.77 -12.08 -13.50
C MET A 150 4.65 -12.59 -14.40
N ALA A 151 4.37 -13.89 -14.33
CA ALA A 151 3.24 -14.47 -15.04
C ALA A 151 1.91 -14.02 -14.39
N PRO A 152 0.82 -13.90 -15.15
CA PRO A 152 -0.51 -13.73 -14.60
C PRO A 152 -0.84 -14.84 -13.60
N ILE A 153 -1.69 -14.53 -12.62
CA ILE A 153 -2.03 -15.43 -11.52
C ILE A 153 -3.54 -15.69 -11.55
N ASP A 154 -3.92 -16.93 -11.77
CA ASP A 154 -5.32 -17.34 -11.82
C ASP A 154 -6.04 -17.00 -10.51
N GLY A 155 -7.23 -16.40 -10.63
CA GLY A 155 -8.07 -16.03 -9.50
C GLY A 155 -7.67 -14.76 -8.76
N TYR A 156 -6.67 -14.01 -9.26
CA TYR A 156 -6.34 -12.67 -8.85
C TYR A 156 -7.00 -11.64 -9.79
N SER A 157 -7.00 -10.37 -9.37
CA SER A 157 -7.52 -9.26 -10.18
C SER A 157 -6.75 -9.10 -11.50
N ASP A 158 -7.30 -8.30 -12.41
CA ASP A 158 -6.52 -7.76 -13.51
C ASP A 158 -5.36 -6.91 -12.97
N PRO A 159 -4.22 -6.80 -13.70
CA PRO A 159 -3.10 -5.96 -13.33
C PRO A 159 -3.50 -4.49 -13.27
N GLU A 160 -3.11 -3.81 -12.19
CA GLU A 160 -3.31 -2.38 -11.99
C GLU A 160 -2.14 -1.77 -11.20
N PRO A 161 -1.94 -0.43 -11.23
CA PRO A 161 -0.93 0.22 -10.42
C PRO A 161 -1.14 -0.09 -8.93
N GLU A 162 -0.07 -0.52 -8.23
CA GLU A 162 -0.17 -0.89 -6.82
C GLU A 162 0.12 0.32 -5.92
N TYR A 163 -0.90 1.09 -5.61
CA TYR A 163 -0.80 2.33 -4.82
C TYR A 163 -0.36 2.14 -3.37
N MET A 164 -0.50 0.94 -2.82
CA MET A 164 -0.01 0.63 -1.48
C MET A 164 1.53 0.65 -1.42
N LEU A 165 2.21 0.48 -2.56
CA LEU A 165 3.67 0.62 -2.70
C LEU A 165 4.07 2.07 -3.02
N SER A 166 3.59 3.02 -2.25
CA SER A 166 3.67 4.46 -2.50
C SER A 166 5.09 5.06 -2.60
N TRP A 167 6.13 4.30 -2.26
CA TRP A 167 7.54 4.67 -2.42
C TRP A 167 8.17 4.12 -3.70
N MET A 168 7.41 3.37 -4.48
CA MET A 168 7.87 2.75 -5.72
C MET A 168 7.36 3.51 -6.94
N TRP A 169 7.91 3.16 -8.09
CA TRP A 169 7.58 3.70 -9.40
C TRP A 169 7.23 2.54 -10.33
N ASP A 170 6.48 2.82 -11.40
CA ASP A 170 6.23 1.85 -12.47
C ASP A 170 5.74 0.51 -11.91
N THR A 171 4.69 0.55 -11.08
CA THR A 171 4.19 -0.65 -10.43
C THR A 171 3.01 -1.25 -11.17
N GLU A 172 3.02 -2.55 -11.34
CA GLU A 172 1.83 -3.35 -11.63
C GLU A 172 1.67 -4.45 -10.60
N GLY A 173 0.47 -4.58 -10.08
CA GLY A 173 0.12 -5.59 -9.08
C GLY A 173 -1.19 -6.28 -9.37
N VAL A 174 -1.38 -7.43 -8.76
CA VAL A 174 -2.61 -8.20 -8.76
C VAL A 174 -2.97 -8.55 -7.34
N SER A 175 -4.25 -8.54 -7.01
CA SER A 175 -4.74 -8.82 -5.66
C SER A 175 -5.85 -9.86 -5.65
N GLN A 176 -6.03 -10.51 -4.51
CA GLN A 176 -7.14 -11.39 -4.23
C GLN A 176 -7.63 -11.15 -2.81
N VAL A 177 -8.90 -10.78 -2.66
CA VAL A 177 -9.55 -10.70 -1.34
C VAL A 177 -9.57 -12.08 -0.71
N THR A 178 -8.98 -12.20 0.48
CA THR A 178 -8.91 -13.45 1.25
C THR A 178 -9.99 -13.53 2.31
N GLU A 179 -10.35 -12.36 2.87
CA GLU A 179 -11.54 -12.15 3.69
C GLU A 179 -11.91 -10.66 3.67
N PRO A 180 -13.11 -10.25 4.11
CA PRO A 180 -13.49 -8.84 4.17
C PRO A 180 -12.46 -8.02 4.95
N GLY A 181 -11.85 -7.04 4.27
CA GLY A 181 -10.80 -6.18 4.83
C GLY A 181 -9.38 -6.74 4.77
N TRP A 182 -9.16 -7.90 4.11
CA TRP A 182 -7.83 -8.47 3.92
C TRP A 182 -7.63 -9.06 2.53
N GLN A 183 -6.44 -8.93 2.00
CA GLN A 183 -6.11 -9.43 0.66
C GLN A 183 -4.68 -9.96 0.57
N SER A 184 -4.45 -10.81 -0.43
CA SER A 184 -3.11 -11.21 -0.87
C SER A 184 -2.75 -10.41 -2.10
N ILE A 185 -1.50 -9.93 -2.18
CA ILE A 185 -1.00 -9.08 -3.26
C ILE A 185 0.31 -9.65 -3.80
N PHE A 186 0.47 -9.57 -5.12
CA PHE A 186 1.75 -9.73 -5.79
C PHE A 186 1.95 -8.56 -6.73
N ALA A 187 3.11 -7.91 -6.65
CA ALA A 187 3.41 -6.74 -7.46
C ALA A 187 4.88 -6.72 -7.92
N VAL A 188 5.11 -6.06 -9.03
CA VAL A 188 6.42 -5.69 -9.57
C VAL A 188 6.49 -4.18 -9.73
N GLY A 189 7.70 -3.62 -9.73
CA GLY A 189 7.92 -2.18 -9.88
C GLY A 189 9.39 -1.85 -9.80
N GLU A 190 9.71 -0.59 -9.57
CA GLU A 190 11.07 -0.13 -9.36
C GLU A 190 11.20 0.89 -8.24
N ILE A 191 12.41 1.05 -7.73
CA ILE A 191 12.80 2.08 -6.77
C ILE A 191 14.00 2.83 -7.32
N GLN A 192 14.03 4.14 -7.09
CA GLN A 192 15.13 4.99 -7.56
C GLN A 192 16.25 5.00 -6.52
N ARG A 193 17.49 4.77 -6.95
CA ARG A 193 18.66 4.81 -6.05
C ARG A 193 18.88 6.19 -5.46
N SER A 194 18.54 7.25 -6.20
CA SER A 194 18.57 8.64 -5.71
C SER A 194 17.71 8.89 -4.47
N ASP A 195 16.74 8.02 -4.21
CA ASP A 195 15.82 8.14 -3.07
C ASP A 195 16.38 7.52 -1.77
N GLY A 196 17.67 7.15 -1.78
CA GLY A 196 18.38 6.60 -0.61
C GLY A 196 18.42 5.06 -0.58
N PHE A 197 18.19 4.42 -1.72
CA PHE A 197 18.34 2.97 -1.88
C PHE A 197 19.73 2.61 -2.40
N ASP A 198 20.76 2.73 -1.54
CA ASP A 198 22.16 2.66 -1.94
C ASP A 198 22.65 1.26 -2.31
N SER A 199 22.11 0.23 -1.71
CA SER A 199 22.46 -1.17 -1.97
C SER A 199 21.21 -2.06 -2.05
N LEU A 200 21.34 -3.21 -2.74
CA LEU A 200 20.25 -4.21 -2.81
C LEU A 200 19.72 -4.58 -1.42
N ARG A 201 20.64 -4.79 -0.47
CA ARG A 201 20.32 -5.15 0.90
C ARG A 201 19.53 -4.06 1.62
N ASP A 202 20.03 -2.82 1.55
CA ASP A 202 19.39 -1.70 2.24
C ASP A 202 18.06 -1.36 1.58
N ALA A 203 17.98 -1.44 0.27
CA ALA A 203 16.77 -1.26 -0.51
C ALA A 203 15.67 -2.26 -0.13
N ALA A 204 16.00 -3.56 -0.03
CA ALA A 204 15.04 -4.58 0.35
C ALA A 204 14.52 -4.39 1.79
N ARG A 205 15.42 -4.07 2.73
CA ARG A 205 15.06 -3.81 4.13
C ARG A 205 14.24 -2.54 4.28
N SER A 206 14.62 -1.48 3.56
CA SER A 206 13.90 -0.21 3.56
C SER A 206 12.50 -0.36 2.98
N SER A 207 12.33 -1.14 1.91
CA SER A 207 11.01 -1.45 1.34
C SER A 207 10.12 -2.18 2.34
N LEU A 208 10.65 -3.16 3.08
CA LEU A 208 9.91 -3.82 4.16
C LEU A 208 9.54 -2.85 5.28
N ASP A 209 10.44 -1.95 5.68
CA ASP A 209 10.18 -0.95 6.71
C ASP A 209 9.16 0.10 6.23
N CYS A 210 9.18 0.48 4.96
CA CYS A 210 8.17 1.35 4.36
C CYS A 210 6.79 0.70 4.37
N ALA A 211 6.67 -0.56 3.95
CA ALA A 211 5.39 -1.28 3.97
C ALA A 211 4.76 -1.32 5.37
N LYS A 212 5.55 -1.47 6.42
CA LYS A 212 5.06 -1.43 7.81
C LYS A 212 4.54 -0.06 8.26
N ARG A 213 4.90 1.02 7.55
CA ARG A 213 4.57 2.42 7.93
C ARG A 213 3.48 3.05 7.08
N THR A 214 3.16 2.48 5.93
CA THR A 214 2.22 3.06 4.94
C THR A 214 0.75 2.87 5.27
N GLY A 215 0.41 2.34 6.44
CA GLY A 215 -0.97 2.15 6.87
C GLY A 215 -1.61 0.85 6.37
N TRP A 216 -0.84 -0.07 5.81
CA TRP A 216 -1.32 -1.42 5.51
C TRP A 216 -1.73 -2.15 6.78
N TYR A 217 -0.96 -1.96 7.85
CA TYR A 217 -1.16 -2.60 9.14
C TYR A 217 -1.52 -1.54 10.17
N LEU A 218 -2.82 -1.19 10.24
CA LEU A 218 -3.32 -0.18 11.19
C LEU A 218 -3.20 -0.63 12.65
N HIS A 219 -3.14 -1.93 12.88
CA HIS A 219 -3.03 -2.57 14.17
C HIS A 219 -1.76 -3.44 14.25
N LEU A 220 -0.63 -2.89 13.79
CA LEU A 220 0.65 -3.60 13.80
C LEU A 220 1.04 -4.04 15.20
N ALA A 221 0.93 -5.34 15.48
CA ALA A 221 1.24 -5.96 16.77
C ALA A 221 2.68 -6.46 16.88
N GLY A 222 3.35 -6.69 15.74
CA GLY A 222 4.73 -7.13 15.73
C GLY A 222 5.27 -7.47 14.36
N SER A 223 6.59 -7.62 14.27
CA SER A 223 7.28 -8.01 13.04
C SER A 223 8.48 -8.91 13.38
N LYS A 224 8.61 -10.02 12.67
CA LYS A 224 9.72 -10.97 12.80
C LYS A 224 10.33 -11.26 11.44
N ASN A 225 11.57 -10.86 11.23
CA ASN A 225 12.31 -11.22 10.01
C ASN A 225 12.60 -12.73 10.04
N ILE A 226 12.25 -13.42 8.96
CA ILE A 226 12.49 -14.86 8.78
C ILE A 226 13.48 -15.16 7.65
N ARG A 227 13.73 -14.18 6.76
CA ARG A 227 14.72 -14.25 5.69
C ARG A 227 15.33 -12.88 5.42
N ASP A 228 16.65 -12.80 5.25
CA ASP A 228 17.36 -11.55 4.96
C ASP A 228 18.74 -11.91 4.38
N GLU A 229 18.81 -12.16 3.07
CA GLU A 229 20.00 -12.73 2.43
C GLU A 229 20.13 -12.34 0.95
N ALA A 230 21.35 -12.47 0.43
CA ALA A 230 21.62 -12.37 -1.00
C ALA A 230 20.98 -13.54 -1.75
N THR A 231 20.45 -13.27 -2.94
CA THR A 231 19.84 -14.27 -3.83
C THR A 231 20.07 -13.91 -5.28
N LYS A 232 19.50 -14.68 -6.20
CA LYS A 232 19.48 -14.36 -7.64
C LYS A 232 18.08 -14.49 -8.18
N VAL A 233 17.75 -13.60 -9.13
CA VAL A 233 16.52 -13.63 -9.90
C VAL A 233 16.90 -13.63 -11.39
N ASP A 234 16.52 -14.66 -12.12
CA ASP A 234 16.82 -14.81 -13.55
C ASP A 234 18.34 -14.59 -13.88
N GLY A 235 19.21 -15.06 -12.96
CA GLY A 235 20.67 -14.91 -13.06
C GLY A 235 21.25 -13.59 -12.57
N ARG A 236 20.44 -12.56 -12.29
CA ARG A 236 20.84 -11.25 -11.77
C ARG A 236 21.02 -11.29 -10.25
N ASP A 237 21.92 -10.49 -9.75
CA ASP A 237 22.11 -10.34 -8.31
C ASP A 237 20.88 -9.65 -7.69
N ALA A 238 20.49 -10.16 -6.52
CA ALA A 238 19.31 -9.69 -5.83
C ALA A 238 19.48 -9.82 -4.31
N TRP A 239 18.62 -9.15 -3.57
CA TRP A 239 18.47 -9.32 -2.13
C TRP A 239 17.03 -9.62 -1.79
N ILE A 240 16.79 -10.61 -0.94
CA ILE A 240 15.47 -10.96 -0.44
C ILE A 240 15.36 -10.67 1.04
N VAL A 241 14.27 -10.05 1.42
CA VAL A 241 13.86 -9.94 2.82
C VAL A 241 12.43 -10.46 2.95
N THR A 242 12.19 -11.27 3.99
CA THR A 242 10.85 -11.76 4.32
C THR A 242 10.62 -11.59 5.81
N ALA A 243 9.46 -11.08 6.17
CA ALA A 243 9.04 -10.99 7.57
C ALA A 243 7.61 -11.52 7.76
N GLU A 244 7.35 -12.09 8.92
CA GLU A 244 6.01 -12.25 9.46
C GLU A 244 5.61 -10.93 10.11
N ILE A 245 4.58 -10.31 9.59
CA ILE A 245 3.96 -9.10 10.13
C ILE A 245 2.69 -9.51 10.84
N ARG A 246 2.56 -9.20 12.12
CA ARG A 246 1.35 -9.48 12.89
C ARG A 246 0.51 -8.23 13.03
N ASP A 247 -0.78 -8.39 12.80
CA ASP A 247 -1.79 -7.36 12.97
C ASP A 247 -2.88 -7.90 13.90
N ASP A 248 -3.28 -7.14 14.91
CA ASP A 248 -4.29 -7.54 15.91
C ASP A 248 -5.64 -6.85 15.67
N SER A 249 -5.94 -6.47 14.43
CA SER A 249 -7.22 -5.89 14.05
C SER A 249 -8.39 -6.78 14.47
N PRO A 250 -9.35 -6.26 15.23
CA PRO A 250 -10.52 -7.04 15.64
C PRO A 250 -11.52 -7.32 14.50
N ARG A 251 -11.26 -6.76 13.31
CA ARG A 251 -12.16 -6.84 12.15
C ARG A 251 -11.86 -8.00 11.22
N VAL A 252 -10.70 -8.63 11.35
CA VAL A 252 -10.23 -9.72 10.50
C VAL A 252 -9.88 -10.94 11.35
N ARG A 253 -9.81 -12.11 10.73
CA ARG A 253 -9.47 -13.37 11.40
C ARG A 253 -8.03 -13.80 11.15
N VAL A 254 -7.41 -13.23 10.12
CA VAL A 254 -6.00 -13.47 9.85
C VAL A 254 -5.14 -12.78 10.90
N ASP A 255 -4.04 -13.43 11.29
CA ASP A 255 -3.09 -12.88 12.28
C ASP A 255 -2.07 -11.90 11.65
N GLY A 256 -2.20 -11.60 10.36
CA GLY A 256 -1.26 -10.78 9.61
C GLY A 256 -0.76 -11.45 8.34
N ASP A 257 0.41 -11.03 7.83
CA ASP A 257 0.98 -11.49 6.56
C ASP A 257 2.42 -11.96 6.67
N GLN A 258 2.79 -12.89 5.80
CA GLN A 258 4.16 -13.04 5.37
C GLN A 258 4.41 -12.07 4.23
N LEU A 259 5.21 -11.05 4.48
CA LEU A 259 5.57 -10.01 3.53
C LEU A 259 7.00 -10.24 3.04
N THR A 260 7.17 -10.28 1.72
CA THR A 260 8.45 -10.52 1.05
C THR A 260 8.75 -9.41 0.06
N PHE A 261 9.93 -8.83 0.12
CA PHE A 261 10.50 -7.97 -0.91
C PHE A 261 11.74 -8.61 -1.51
N VAL A 262 11.85 -8.55 -2.82
CA VAL A 262 13.05 -8.94 -3.57
C VAL A 262 13.47 -7.75 -4.43
N VAL A 263 14.67 -7.24 -4.17
CA VAL A 263 15.27 -6.14 -4.92
C VAL A 263 16.35 -6.71 -5.82
N VAL A 264 16.28 -6.38 -7.11
CA VAL A 264 17.09 -6.98 -8.17
C VAL A 264 17.94 -5.91 -8.85
N ASP A 265 19.23 -6.17 -8.98
CA ASP A 265 20.11 -5.40 -9.86
C ASP A 265 19.83 -5.77 -11.32
N ASP A 266 19.04 -4.96 -11.97
CA ASP A 266 18.63 -5.17 -13.36
C ASP A 266 19.63 -4.59 -14.38
N GLY A 267 20.77 -4.10 -13.89
CA GLY A 267 21.85 -3.54 -14.71
C GLY A 267 21.67 -2.06 -15.08
N ARG A 268 20.74 -1.33 -14.44
CA ARG A 268 20.62 0.13 -14.55
C ARG A 268 21.35 0.81 -13.38
N ASP A 269 22.04 1.91 -13.65
CA ASP A 269 22.78 2.64 -12.62
C ASP A 269 21.84 3.40 -11.65
N GLY A 270 20.67 3.82 -12.13
CA GLY A 270 19.77 4.73 -11.40
C GLY A 270 18.65 4.07 -10.62
N ALA A 271 18.35 2.79 -10.86
CA ALA A 271 17.21 2.13 -10.26
C ALA A 271 17.47 0.65 -9.97
N TYR A 272 16.67 0.08 -9.07
CA TYR A 272 16.52 -1.36 -8.90
C TYR A 272 15.10 -1.77 -9.21
N SER A 273 14.94 -2.96 -9.78
CA SER A 273 13.62 -3.56 -9.91
C SER A 273 13.22 -4.31 -8.64
N VAL A 274 11.94 -4.29 -8.31
CA VAL A 274 11.42 -4.83 -7.06
C VAL A 274 10.24 -5.75 -7.34
N TRP A 275 10.21 -6.89 -6.65
CA TRP A 275 9.03 -7.71 -6.51
C TRP A 275 8.55 -7.70 -5.05
N CYS A 276 7.23 -7.62 -4.86
CA CYS A 276 6.56 -7.71 -3.58
C CYS A 276 5.57 -8.86 -3.58
N GLY A 277 5.57 -9.66 -2.51
CA GLY A 277 4.56 -10.67 -2.24
C GLY A 277 4.03 -10.54 -0.82
N MET A 278 2.71 -10.35 -0.68
CA MET A 278 2.00 -10.26 0.58
C MET A 278 0.98 -11.40 0.66
N VAL A 279 1.14 -12.25 1.64
CA VAL A 279 0.34 -13.48 1.79
C VAL A 279 -0.09 -13.65 3.25
N PRO A 280 -1.38 -13.90 3.53
CA PRO A 280 -1.87 -14.13 4.88
C PRO A 280 -1.08 -15.21 5.62
N LEU A 281 -0.75 -14.97 6.88
CA LEU A 281 -0.05 -15.94 7.72
C LEU A 281 -0.86 -17.24 7.82
N GLY A 282 -0.15 -18.38 7.68
CA GLY A 282 -0.74 -19.70 7.73
C GLY A 282 -1.40 -20.18 6.43
N ASP A 283 -1.55 -19.34 5.40
CA ASP A 283 -2.08 -19.75 4.10
C ASP A 283 -1.01 -20.47 3.27
N ARG A 284 -0.91 -21.77 3.48
CA ARG A 284 0.10 -22.62 2.81
C ARG A 284 -0.02 -22.63 1.30
N THR A 285 -1.24 -22.51 0.78
CA THR A 285 -1.50 -22.53 -0.67
C THR A 285 -0.94 -21.27 -1.31
N ARG A 286 -1.20 -20.09 -0.74
CA ARG A 286 -0.69 -18.81 -1.23
C ARG A 286 0.80 -18.64 -0.94
N LEU A 287 1.32 -19.19 0.15
CA LEU A 287 2.76 -19.23 0.40
C LEU A 287 3.50 -20.05 -0.68
N ALA A 288 2.97 -21.22 -1.07
CA ALA A 288 3.53 -22.00 -2.18
C ALA A 288 3.39 -21.28 -3.52
N LEU A 289 2.29 -20.54 -3.73
CA LEU A 289 2.09 -19.69 -4.91
C LEU A 289 3.15 -18.58 -4.95
N SER A 290 3.38 -17.86 -3.84
CA SER A 290 4.41 -16.83 -3.72
C SER A 290 5.79 -17.34 -4.15
N GLN A 291 6.17 -18.54 -3.72
CA GLN A 291 7.44 -19.16 -4.13
C GLN A 291 7.48 -19.47 -5.62
N ARG A 292 6.38 -19.96 -6.21
CA ARG A 292 6.29 -20.21 -7.67
C ARG A 292 6.40 -18.90 -8.46
N VAL A 293 5.69 -17.83 -8.04
CA VAL A 293 5.76 -16.52 -8.69
C VAL A 293 7.19 -16.00 -8.64
N LEU A 294 7.82 -16.03 -7.46
CA LEU A 294 9.21 -15.59 -7.28
C LEU A 294 10.18 -16.37 -8.20
N SER A 295 10.05 -17.71 -8.27
CA SER A 295 10.91 -18.54 -9.12
C SER A 295 10.67 -18.33 -10.62
N GLY A 296 9.50 -17.82 -11.00
CA GLY A 296 9.08 -17.53 -12.38
C GLY A 296 9.34 -16.09 -12.83
N LEU A 297 9.92 -15.24 -11.98
CA LEU A 297 10.28 -13.87 -12.35
C LEU A 297 11.27 -13.84 -13.50
N LYS A 298 11.12 -12.87 -14.39
CA LYS A 298 12.02 -12.59 -15.49
C LYS A 298 12.56 -11.18 -15.43
N VAL A 299 13.84 -11.03 -15.79
CA VAL A 299 14.51 -9.73 -15.89
C VAL A 299 14.73 -9.42 -17.35
N ARG A 300 14.16 -8.31 -17.84
CA ARG A 300 14.42 -7.81 -19.19
C ARG A 300 15.85 -7.27 -19.25
N GLY A 301 16.61 -7.74 -20.23
CA GLY A 301 17.97 -7.29 -20.53
C GLY A 301 18.04 -5.92 -21.16
#